data_44c74d3e8056d1113b127905a87a0d79
#
_entry.id   44c74d3e8056d1113b127905a87a0d79
#
_cell.length_a   1.000
_cell.length_b   1.000
_cell.length_c   1.000
_cell.angle_alpha   90.00
_cell.angle_beta   90.00
_cell.angle_gamma   90.00
#
_symmetry.space_group_name_H-M   'P 1'
#
loop_
_entity.id
_entity.type
_entity.pdbx_description
1 polymer ?
#
loop_
_entity_poly.entity_id
_entity_poly.type
_entity_poly.pdbx_seq_one_letter_code
_entity_poly.pdbx_strand_id
1 'polypeptide(L)'
;MGSPVMWFEITSTDPDRARKFYTQLFDWTGDAPPELGGYTLIDTGAPAEAVGGGIGVADPDGLSPGILLYVRVDDLAATLAKAEALGGSTLTPPTKLPADNGSIAVLADPDGHAVGLWA
;
A
#
# COMPACT_ATOMS: atom_id res chain seq x y z
N MET A 1 -10.22 -19.74 -4.72
CA MET A 1 -10.05 -18.87 -3.55
C MET A 1 -9.72 -17.47 -4.02
N GLY A 2 -10.30 -16.47 -3.39
CA GLY A 2 -10.00 -15.09 -3.72
C GLY A 2 -8.67 -14.63 -3.14
N SER A 3 -8.09 -13.62 -3.74
CA SER A 3 -6.87 -12.98 -3.24
C SER A 3 -7.23 -12.04 -2.08
N PRO A 4 -6.56 -12.18 -0.92
CA PRO A 4 -6.94 -11.39 0.25
C PRO A 4 -6.41 -9.97 0.20
N VAL A 5 -7.12 -9.04 0.82
CA VAL A 5 -6.60 -7.71 1.13
C VAL A 5 -5.71 -7.86 2.36
N MET A 6 -4.44 -7.49 2.24
CA MET A 6 -3.44 -7.72 3.29
C MET A 6 -2.93 -6.46 3.95
N TRP A 7 -3.12 -5.29 3.33
CA TRP A 7 -2.47 -4.06 3.78
C TRP A 7 -3.24 -2.85 3.29
N PHE A 8 -3.27 -1.79 4.07
CA PHE A 8 -3.67 -0.48 3.56
C PHE A 8 -2.46 0.46 3.57
N GLU A 9 -2.47 1.44 2.70
CA GLU A 9 -1.40 2.43 2.68
C GLU A 9 -1.99 3.82 2.55
N ILE A 10 -1.52 4.72 3.39
CA ILE A 10 -1.85 6.13 3.32
C ILE A 10 -0.59 6.85 2.87
N THR A 11 -0.66 7.57 1.75
CA THR A 11 0.46 8.38 1.30
C THR A 11 0.17 9.84 1.55
N SER A 12 1.18 10.58 2.00
CA SER A 12 1.01 11.97 2.43
C SER A 12 2.19 12.81 2.00
N THR A 13 1.93 14.07 1.70
CA THR A 13 2.98 15.07 1.47
C THR A 13 3.64 15.49 2.78
N ASP A 14 3.00 15.21 3.92
CA ASP A 14 3.51 15.47 5.26
C ASP A 14 3.21 14.26 6.14
N PRO A 15 4.04 13.20 6.08
CA PRO A 15 3.78 11.94 6.82
C PRO A 15 3.71 12.13 8.34
N ASP A 16 4.49 13.04 8.90
CA ASP A 16 4.44 13.29 10.35
C ASP A 16 3.08 13.84 10.77
N ARG A 17 2.54 14.76 9.98
CA ARG A 17 1.21 15.30 10.25
C ARG A 17 0.14 14.22 10.10
N ALA A 18 0.22 13.41 9.07
CA ALA A 18 -0.71 12.31 8.86
C ALA A 18 -0.64 11.31 10.00
N ARG A 19 0.56 10.91 10.40
CA ARG A 19 0.76 9.98 11.52
C ARG A 19 0.12 10.51 12.80
N LYS A 20 0.35 11.76 13.14
CA LYS A 20 -0.25 12.37 14.35
C LYS A 20 -1.77 12.37 14.27
N PHE A 21 -2.32 12.72 13.13
CA PHE A 21 -3.77 12.75 12.95
C PHE A 21 -4.40 11.37 13.19
N TYR A 22 -3.92 10.35 12.50
CA TYR A 22 -4.52 9.03 12.55
C TYR A 22 -4.28 8.32 13.89
N THR A 23 -3.07 8.46 14.45
CA THR A 23 -2.77 7.79 15.72
C THR A 23 -3.54 8.41 16.88
N GLN A 24 -3.72 9.72 16.88
CA GLN A 24 -4.48 10.39 17.93
C GLN A 24 -5.99 10.16 17.79
N LEU A 25 -6.48 10.15 16.55
CA LEU A 25 -7.91 9.98 16.30
C LEU A 25 -8.40 8.58 16.64
N PHE A 26 -7.63 7.56 16.26
CA PHE A 26 -8.05 6.17 16.36
C PHE A 26 -7.31 5.35 17.42
N ASP A 27 -6.45 5.97 18.19
CA ASP A 27 -5.59 5.29 19.17
C ASP A 27 -4.68 4.23 18.52
N TRP A 28 -4.30 4.46 17.29
CA TRP A 28 -3.32 3.61 16.61
C TRP A 28 -1.91 3.92 17.10
N THR A 29 -1.02 2.94 17.02
CA THR A 29 0.41 3.17 17.24
C THR A 29 1.17 3.12 15.94
N GLY A 30 2.23 3.92 15.84
CA GLY A 30 3.08 3.99 14.67
C GLY A 30 4.53 3.72 15.02
N ASP A 31 5.21 2.97 14.17
CA ASP A 31 6.64 2.70 14.29
C ASP A 31 7.31 2.98 12.95
N ALA A 32 8.38 3.77 12.96
CA ALA A 32 9.08 4.17 11.75
C ALA A 32 10.53 3.64 11.79
N PRO A 33 10.74 2.35 11.49
CA PRO A 33 12.09 1.78 11.48
C PRO A 33 12.99 2.53 10.51
N PRO A 34 14.26 2.82 10.88
CA PRO A 34 15.16 3.57 10.00
C PRO A 34 15.37 2.92 8.63
N GLU A 35 15.36 1.59 8.56
CA GLU A 35 15.57 0.84 7.32
C GLU A 35 14.44 1.00 6.31
N LEU A 36 13.29 1.55 6.70
CA LEU A 36 12.15 1.78 5.81
C LEU A 36 12.11 3.22 5.25
N GLY A 37 13.13 4.04 5.54
CA GLY A 37 13.29 5.32 4.86
C GLY A 37 12.15 6.32 5.06
N GLY A 38 11.61 6.40 6.27
CA GLY A 38 10.52 7.34 6.59
C GLY A 38 9.11 6.76 6.48
N TYR A 39 9.00 5.49 6.13
CA TYR A 39 7.71 4.81 6.14
C TYR A 39 7.32 4.43 7.57
N THR A 40 6.09 4.71 7.96
CA THR A 40 5.58 4.37 9.29
C THR A 40 4.70 3.14 9.20
N LEU A 41 5.03 2.12 9.99
CA LEU A 41 4.17 0.94 10.17
C LEU A 41 3.08 1.27 11.19
N ILE A 42 1.84 0.99 10.85
CA ILE A 42 0.69 1.27 11.70
C ILE A 42 0.17 -0.03 12.32
N ASP A 43 0.06 -0.01 13.64
CA ASP A 43 -0.61 -1.06 14.40
C ASP A 43 -1.92 -0.47 14.92
N THR A 44 -3.03 -1.04 14.48
CA THR A 44 -4.35 -0.57 14.89
C THR A 44 -4.75 -1.07 16.29
N GLY A 45 -3.96 -1.99 16.87
CA GLY A 45 -4.28 -2.59 18.15
C GLY A 45 -5.46 -3.55 18.10
N ALA A 46 -5.88 -3.91 16.89
CA ALA A 46 -7.02 -4.79 16.68
C ALA A 46 -6.58 -6.26 16.74
N PRO A 47 -7.54 -7.20 16.71
CA PRO A 47 -7.21 -8.63 16.66
C PRO A 47 -6.29 -9.00 15.49
N ALA A 48 -5.63 -10.15 15.60
CA ALA A 48 -4.61 -10.58 14.65
C ALA A 48 -5.11 -10.68 13.20
N GLU A 49 -6.40 -10.87 12.99
CA GLU A 49 -7.02 -10.94 11.67
C GLU A 49 -7.26 -9.57 11.02
N ALA A 50 -7.08 -8.50 11.78
CA ALA A 50 -7.29 -7.15 11.24
C ALA A 50 -6.18 -6.80 10.26
N VAL A 51 -6.54 -5.99 9.26
CA VAL A 51 -5.59 -5.54 8.25
C VAL A 51 -4.61 -4.54 8.87
N GLY A 52 -3.33 -4.77 8.68
CA GLY A 52 -2.29 -3.81 9.04
C GLY A 52 -2.14 -2.75 7.96
N GLY A 53 -1.32 -1.74 8.23
CA GLY A 53 -1.11 -0.68 7.26
C GLY A 53 0.12 0.16 7.53
N GLY A 54 0.28 1.20 6.71
CA GLY A 54 1.40 2.10 6.84
C GLY A 54 1.12 3.48 6.28
N ILE A 55 1.95 4.42 6.67
CA ILE A 55 1.93 5.79 6.16
C ILE A 55 3.27 6.06 5.49
N GLY A 56 3.22 6.40 4.21
CA GLY A 56 4.40 6.72 3.41
C GLY A 56 4.35 8.12 2.86
N VAL A 57 5.46 8.53 2.24
CA VAL A 57 5.56 9.82 1.57
C VAL A 57 4.92 9.71 0.20
N ALA A 58 4.07 10.68 -0.15
CA ALA A 58 3.53 10.76 -1.50
C ALA A 58 4.65 11.14 -2.48
N ASP A 59 4.75 10.38 -3.56
CA ASP A 59 5.73 10.64 -4.61
C ASP A 59 5.21 11.76 -5.51
N PRO A 60 5.93 12.90 -5.62
CA PRO A 60 5.48 14.00 -6.48
C PRO A 60 5.35 13.60 -7.96
N ASP A 61 6.14 12.62 -8.41
CA ASP A 61 6.16 12.15 -9.79
C ASP A 61 5.39 10.84 -9.97
N GLY A 62 4.76 10.35 -8.91
CA GLY A 62 4.02 9.10 -8.90
C GLY A 62 2.54 9.30 -8.61
N LEU A 63 2.01 8.45 -7.73
CA LEU A 63 0.61 8.52 -7.33
C LEU A 63 0.37 9.75 -6.45
N SER A 64 -0.77 10.39 -6.65
CA SER A 64 -1.22 11.48 -5.79
C SER A 64 -1.39 11.00 -4.35
N PRO A 65 -1.32 11.90 -3.35
CA PRO A 65 -1.65 11.53 -1.98
C PRO A 65 -3.00 10.86 -1.89
N GLY A 66 -3.11 9.79 -1.12
CA GLY A 66 -4.36 9.07 -1.01
C GLY A 66 -4.24 7.81 -0.18
N ILE A 67 -5.25 6.97 -0.30
CA ILE A 67 -5.35 5.70 0.40
C ILE A 67 -5.53 4.61 -0.62
N LEU A 68 -4.76 3.53 -0.52
CA LEU A 68 -4.96 2.37 -1.37
C LEU A 68 -4.85 1.08 -0.57
N LEU A 69 -5.46 0.04 -1.11
CA LEU A 69 -5.41 -1.32 -0.57
C LEU A 69 -4.33 -2.10 -1.30
N TYR A 70 -3.67 -3.01 -0.60
CA TYR A 70 -2.77 -3.99 -1.22
C TYR A 70 -3.41 -5.36 -1.15
N VAL A 71 -3.48 -6.00 -2.29
CA VAL A 71 -4.04 -7.35 -2.45
C VAL A 71 -2.89 -8.32 -2.66
N ARG A 72 -2.86 -9.41 -1.90
CA ARG A 72 -1.83 -10.43 -2.06
C ARG A 72 -2.14 -11.30 -3.27
N VAL A 73 -1.15 -11.47 -4.14
CA VAL A 73 -1.26 -12.31 -5.33
C VAL A 73 -0.02 -13.19 -5.44
N ASP A 74 -0.10 -14.24 -6.25
CA ASP A 74 1.02 -15.16 -6.44
C ASP A 74 2.04 -14.65 -7.46
N ASP A 75 1.58 -13.88 -8.46
CA ASP A 75 2.41 -13.43 -9.57
C ASP A 75 1.98 -12.03 -9.99
N LEU A 76 2.84 -11.03 -9.73
CA LEU A 76 2.53 -9.64 -10.05
C LEU A 76 2.34 -9.41 -11.54
N ALA A 77 3.26 -9.93 -12.36
CA ALA A 77 3.21 -9.70 -13.81
C ALA A 77 1.96 -10.33 -14.42
N ALA A 78 1.63 -11.53 -14.00
CA ALA A 78 0.43 -12.22 -14.51
C ALA A 78 -0.85 -11.49 -14.08
N THR A 79 -0.89 -10.98 -12.87
CA THR A 79 -2.04 -10.22 -12.38
C THR A 79 -2.20 -8.90 -13.12
N LEU A 80 -1.10 -8.20 -13.39
CA LEU A 80 -1.14 -6.96 -14.18
C LEU A 80 -1.64 -7.21 -15.60
N ALA A 81 -1.16 -8.29 -16.23
CA ALA A 81 -1.60 -8.64 -17.59
C ALA A 81 -3.11 -8.95 -17.60
N LYS A 82 -3.59 -9.66 -16.60
CA LYS A 82 -5.02 -9.96 -16.46
C LYS A 82 -5.83 -8.69 -16.22
N ALA A 83 -5.33 -7.79 -15.40
CA ALA A 83 -5.99 -6.50 -15.15
C ALA A 83 -6.14 -5.70 -16.43
N GLU A 84 -5.08 -5.64 -17.25
CA GLU A 84 -5.13 -4.93 -18.53
C GLU A 84 -6.14 -5.56 -19.48
N ALA A 85 -6.21 -6.89 -19.52
CA ALA A 85 -7.20 -7.59 -20.33
C ALA A 85 -8.63 -7.32 -19.88
N LEU A 86 -8.82 -6.99 -18.60
CA LEU A 86 -10.14 -6.71 -18.01
C LEU A 86 -10.48 -5.22 -17.99
N GLY A 87 -9.69 -4.37 -18.61
CA GLY A 87 -9.99 -2.94 -18.75
C GLY A 87 -9.24 -2.03 -17.79
N GLY A 88 -8.35 -2.57 -16.99
CA GLY A 88 -7.47 -1.78 -16.12
C GLY A 88 -6.18 -1.39 -16.82
N SER A 89 -5.25 -0.83 -16.06
CA SER A 89 -3.93 -0.44 -16.56
C SER A 89 -2.86 -0.61 -15.48
N THR A 90 -1.60 -0.62 -15.88
CA THR A 90 -0.47 -0.69 -14.96
C THR A 90 -0.01 0.72 -14.62
N LEU A 91 0.02 1.07 -13.34
CA LEU A 91 0.54 2.35 -12.86
C LEU A 91 1.99 2.22 -12.40
N THR A 92 2.31 1.17 -11.66
CA THR A 92 3.66 0.88 -11.19
C THR A 92 3.99 -0.57 -11.53
N PRO A 93 5.06 -0.83 -12.29
CA PRO A 93 5.46 -2.20 -12.61
C PRO A 93 5.98 -2.93 -11.39
N PRO A 94 6.17 -4.26 -11.45
CA PRO A 94 6.72 -5.00 -10.32
C PRO A 94 8.03 -4.39 -9.83
N THR A 95 8.06 -4.10 -8.53
CA THR A 95 9.16 -3.39 -7.87
C THR A 95 9.49 -4.09 -6.57
N LYS A 96 10.75 -4.48 -6.39
CA LYS A 96 11.18 -5.15 -5.17
C LYS A 96 11.26 -4.17 -4.02
N LEU A 97 10.70 -4.57 -2.87
CA LEU A 97 10.77 -3.78 -1.65
C LEU A 97 12.10 -4.02 -0.91
N PRO A 98 12.56 -3.05 -0.10
CA PRO A 98 13.74 -3.25 0.72
C PRO A 98 13.50 -4.28 1.82
N ALA A 99 14.61 -4.80 2.41
CA ALA A 99 14.59 -5.68 3.58
C ALA A 99 13.78 -6.97 3.39
N ASP A 100 13.81 -7.53 2.18
CA ASP A 100 13.13 -8.79 1.85
C ASP A 100 11.62 -8.79 2.14
N ASN A 101 10.99 -7.65 1.99
CA ASN A 101 9.54 -7.50 2.18
C ASN A 101 8.72 -7.86 0.94
N GLY A 102 9.30 -8.61 0.01
CA GLY A 102 8.63 -9.00 -1.21
C GLY A 102 8.67 -7.93 -2.29
N SER A 103 7.70 -7.96 -3.17
CA SER A 103 7.59 -7.01 -4.28
C SER A 103 6.17 -6.47 -4.38
N ILE A 104 6.06 -5.27 -4.93
CA ILE A 104 4.76 -4.64 -5.13
C ILE A 104 4.58 -4.21 -6.58
N ALA A 105 3.34 -4.01 -6.96
CA ALA A 105 2.96 -3.33 -8.19
C ALA A 105 1.69 -2.53 -7.90
N VAL A 106 1.34 -1.62 -8.78
CA VAL A 106 0.09 -0.86 -8.64
C VAL A 106 -0.61 -0.84 -9.99
N LEU A 107 -1.88 -1.13 -9.96
CA LEU A 107 -2.74 -1.07 -11.13
C LEU A 107 -3.81 0.01 -10.94
N ALA A 108 -4.41 0.43 -12.04
CA ALA A 108 -5.65 1.20 -12.00
C ALA A 108 -6.80 0.29 -12.43
N ASP A 109 -7.91 0.36 -11.71
CA ASP A 109 -9.13 -0.32 -12.13
C ASP A 109 -9.80 0.44 -13.29
N PRO A 110 -10.90 -0.07 -13.89
CA PRO A 110 -11.54 0.62 -15.01
C PRO A 110 -12.04 2.03 -14.70
N ASP A 111 -12.28 2.36 -13.44
CA ASP A 111 -12.68 3.70 -13.02
C ASP A 111 -11.48 4.59 -12.66
N GLY A 112 -10.27 4.07 -12.76
CA GLY A 112 -9.06 4.83 -12.47
C GLY A 112 -8.58 4.78 -11.02
N HIS A 113 -9.19 3.94 -10.19
CA HIS A 113 -8.74 3.79 -8.80
C HIS A 113 -7.44 2.99 -8.73
N ALA A 114 -6.48 3.49 -7.96
CA ALA A 114 -5.22 2.77 -7.74
C ALA A 114 -5.43 1.63 -6.75
N VAL A 115 -4.92 0.46 -7.09
CA VAL A 115 -4.95 -0.73 -6.25
C VAL A 115 -3.56 -1.33 -6.21
N GLY A 116 -3.02 -1.54 -5.01
CA GLY A 116 -1.71 -2.16 -4.84
C GLY A 116 -1.80 -3.68 -4.89
N LEU A 117 -0.72 -4.27 -5.38
CA LEU A 117 -0.52 -5.72 -5.39
C LEU A 117 0.76 -6.04 -4.65
N TRP A 118 0.76 -7.15 -3.94
CA TRP A 118 1.92 -7.59 -3.16
C TRP A 118 2.14 -9.09 -3.34
N ALA A 119 3.41 -9.45 -3.57
CA ALA A 119 3.79 -10.85 -3.72
C ALA A 119 5.14 -11.14 -3.05
#